data_4d0c01f1ab14e5eb5fac3bab8a9e16f1
#
_entry.id   4d0c01f1ab14e5eb5fac3bab8a9e16f1
#
_cell.length_a   1.000
_cell.length_b   1.000
_cell.length_c   1.000
_cell.angle_alpha   90.00
_cell.angle_beta   90.00
_cell.angle_gamma   90.00
#
_symmetry.space_group_name_H-M   'P 1'
#
loop_
_entity.id
_entity.type
_entity.pdbx_description
1 polymer ?
#
loop_
_entity_poly.entity_id
_entity_poly.type
_entity_poly.pdbx_seq_one_letter_code
_entity_poly.pdbx_strand_id
1 'polypeptide(L)'
;MKLAVHFGAGNIGRGFIAPVLQENDYKVTFVDINKELIDQVNNFKKYNITSLGLKNNTSMMIENIEGINLNDTSSVNNKLAEADLITTSVGPKFVQDIFTTASRIKTLL
;
A
#
# COMPACT_ATOMS: atom_id res chain seq x y z
N MET A 1 -3.31 -0.81 -16.12
CA MET A 1 -3.45 -0.49 -14.68
C MET A 1 -2.12 0.06 -14.19
N LYS A 2 -2.14 1.19 -13.52
CA LYS A 2 -0.94 1.79 -12.93
C LYS A 2 -0.57 1.10 -11.63
N LEU A 3 0.68 1.26 -11.22
CA LEU A 3 1.18 0.70 -9.97
C LEU A 3 1.41 1.80 -8.93
N ALA A 4 0.79 1.64 -7.77
CA ALA A 4 1.09 2.43 -6.58
C ALA A 4 1.83 1.57 -5.56
N VAL A 5 2.89 2.10 -4.98
CA VAL A 5 3.56 1.49 -3.84
C VAL A 5 3.21 2.31 -2.61
N HIS A 6 2.59 1.66 -1.63
CA HIS A 6 2.16 2.31 -0.40
C HIS A 6 2.94 1.74 0.79
N PHE A 7 3.64 2.62 1.50
CA PHE A 7 4.37 2.25 2.72
C PHE A 7 3.42 2.29 3.91
N GLY A 8 3.15 1.14 4.48
CA GLY A 8 2.24 0.94 5.59
C GLY A 8 1.07 0.04 5.20
N ALA A 9 0.96 -1.13 5.83
CA ALA A 9 -0.12 -2.09 5.58
C ALA A 9 -1.12 -2.16 6.74
N GLY A 10 -1.13 -1.14 7.60
CA GLY A 10 -2.06 -1.04 8.71
C GLY A 10 -3.44 -0.55 8.27
N ASN A 11 -4.24 -0.13 9.25
CA ASN A 11 -5.64 0.23 9.01
C ASN A 11 -5.81 1.40 8.05
N ILE A 12 -4.94 2.40 8.11
CA ILE A 12 -5.03 3.58 7.22
C ILE A 12 -4.72 3.18 5.79
N GLY A 13 -3.64 2.44 5.57
CA GLY A 13 -3.26 2.00 4.22
C GLY A 13 -4.31 1.10 3.60
N ARG A 14 -4.75 0.07 4.33
CA ARG A 14 -5.74 -0.88 3.82
C ARG A 14 -7.16 -0.32 3.76
N GLY A 15 -7.54 0.49 4.75
CA GLY A 15 -8.91 0.96 4.91
C GLY A 15 -9.22 2.30 4.27
N PHE A 16 -8.22 3.10 4.00
CA PHE A 16 -8.41 4.45 3.47
C PHE A 16 -7.67 4.69 2.16
N ILE A 17 -6.36 4.42 2.12
CA ILE A 17 -5.54 4.74 0.95
C ILE A 17 -5.81 3.78 -0.21
N ALA A 18 -5.82 2.47 0.06
CA ALA A 18 -6.02 1.47 -1.01
C ALA A 18 -7.36 1.61 -1.72
N PRO A 19 -8.49 1.88 -1.05
CA PRO A 19 -9.74 2.12 -1.76
C PRO A 19 -9.68 3.28 -2.75
N VAL A 20 -9.05 4.39 -2.35
CA VAL A 20 -8.90 5.56 -3.23
C VAL A 20 -8.05 5.21 -4.44
N LEU A 21 -6.95 4.48 -4.22
CA LEU A 21 -6.07 4.06 -5.31
C LEU A 21 -6.77 3.09 -6.25
N GLN A 22 -7.51 2.13 -5.72
CA GLN A 22 -8.26 1.18 -6.54
C GLN A 22 -9.32 1.87 -7.39
N GLU A 23 -10.03 2.85 -6.85
CA GLU A 23 -11.01 3.63 -7.59
C GLU A 23 -10.38 4.41 -8.74
N ASN A 24 -9.11 4.70 -8.65
CA ASN A 24 -8.35 5.43 -9.67
C ASN A 24 -7.50 4.49 -10.56
N ASP A 25 -7.85 3.22 -10.59
CA ASP A 25 -7.26 2.21 -11.46
C ASP A 25 -5.80 1.89 -11.17
N TYR A 26 -5.44 1.88 -9.88
CA TYR A 26 -4.13 1.44 -9.43
C TYR A 26 -4.20 0.04 -8.84
N LYS A 27 -3.21 -0.79 -9.17
CA LYS A 27 -2.87 -1.93 -8.32
C LYS A 27 -1.95 -1.42 -7.21
N VAL A 28 -2.00 -2.04 -6.05
CA VAL A 28 -1.29 -1.55 -4.86
C VAL A 28 -0.32 -2.59 -4.33
N THR A 29 0.93 -2.19 -4.19
CA THR A 29 1.92 -2.96 -3.44
C THR A 29 2.09 -2.29 -2.08
N PHE A 30 1.73 -3.01 -1.02
CA PHE A 30 1.97 -2.57 0.36
C PHE A 30 3.39 -2.95 0.78
N VAL A 31 4.10 -2.03 1.41
CA VAL A 31 5.40 -2.31 2.01
C VAL A 31 5.30 -2.04 3.51
N ASP A 32 5.67 -3.01 4.33
CA ASP A 32 5.62 -2.89 5.78
C ASP A 32 6.65 -3.80 6.43
N ILE A 33 7.12 -3.45 7.62
CA ILE A 33 8.00 -4.31 8.40
C ILE A 33 7.24 -5.42 9.13
N ASN A 34 5.91 -5.29 9.26
CA ASN A 34 5.08 -6.25 9.95
C ASN A 34 4.82 -7.47 9.07
N LYS A 35 5.54 -8.55 9.35
CA LYS A 35 5.47 -9.78 8.58
C LYS A 35 4.06 -10.35 8.53
N GLU A 36 3.33 -10.30 9.65
CA GLU A 36 1.97 -10.87 9.72
C GLU A 36 1.01 -10.16 8.78
N LEU A 37 1.07 -8.83 8.72
CA LEU A 37 0.24 -8.05 7.81
C LEU A 37 0.57 -8.36 6.35
N ILE A 38 1.85 -8.42 6.04
CA ILE A 38 2.31 -8.73 4.68
C ILE A 38 1.90 -10.15 4.26
N ASP A 39 2.05 -11.12 5.16
CA ASP A 39 1.63 -12.49 4.89
C ASP A 39 0.12 -12.58 4.66
N GLN A 40 -0.68 -11.85 5.43
CA GLN A 40 -2.13 -11.80 5.23
C GLN A 40 -2.49 -11.23 3.86
N VAL A 41 -1.87 -10.13 3.46
CA VAL A 41 -2.11 -9.52 2.15
C VAL A 41 -1.78 -10.53 1.03
N ASN A 42 -0.65 -11.21 1.14
CA ASN A 42 -0.21 -12.15 0.10
C ASN A 42 -1.02 -13.45 0.08
N ASN A 43 -1.48 -13.92 1.23
CA ASN A 43 -2.27 -15.15 1.32
C ASN A 43 -3.69 -14.96 0.77
N PHE A 44 -4.31 -13.83 1.08
CA PHE A 44 -5.70 -13.59 0.68
C PHE A 44 -5.81 -12.83 -0.63
N LYS A 45 -4.85 -11.96 -0.95
CA LYS A 45 -4.80 -11.18 -2.19
C LYS A 45 -5.99 -10.23 -2.40
N LYS A 46 -6.89 -10.18 -1.44
CA LYS A 46 -8.08 -9.33 -1.46
C LYS A 46 -8.65 -9.22 -0.05
N TYR A 47 -9.42 -8.17 0.19
CA TYR A 47 -10.14 -8.01 1.44
C TYR A 47 -11.35 -7.10 1.23
N ASN A 48 -12.32 -7.21 2.13
CA ASN A 48 -13.50 -6.37 2.13
C ASN A 48 -13.32 -5.21 3.11
N ILE A 49 -13.81 -4.04 2.70
CA ILE A 49 -13.97 -2.90 3.57
C ILE A 49 -15.46 -2.61 3.69
N THR A 50 -15.92 -2.43 4.92
CA THR A 50 -17.30 -2.03 5.19
C THR A 50 -17.29 -0.62 5.74
N SER A 51 -17.99 0.29 5.07
CA SER A 51 -18.22 1.65 5.55
C SER A 51 -19.61 1.75 6.13
N LEU A 52 -19.70 2.28 7.35
CA LEU A 52 -20.99 2.54 8.01
C LEU A 52 -21.41 3.96 7.69
N GLY A 53 -22.37 4.09 6.79
CA GLY A 53 -22.97 5.38 6.45
C GLY A 53 -24.19 5.68 7.29
N LEU A 54 -24.64 6.94 7.26
CA LEU A 54 -25.85 7.34 7.99
C LEU A 54 -27.10 6.64 7.50
N LYS A 55 -27.13 6.27 6.24
CA LYS A 55 -28.31 5.65 5.62
C LYS A 55 -28.08 4.23 5.13
N ASN A 56 -26.86 3.91 4.73
CA ASN A 56 -26.53 2.62 4.14
C ASN A 56 -25.14 2.17 4.61
N ASN A 57 -25.03 0.86 4.82
CA ASN A 57 -23.73 0.22 4.93
C ASN A 57 -23.26 -0.11 3.51
N THR A 58 -22.05 0.28 3.17
CA THR A 58 -21.46 -0.07 1.90
C THR A 58 -20.26 -0.98 2.12
N SER A 59 -20.07 -1.92 1.22
CA SER A 59 -18.87 -2.76 1.23
C SER A 59 -18.16 -2.64 -0.10
N MET A 60 -16.83 -2.74 -0.05
CA MET A 60 -15.98 -2.66 -1.21
C MET A 60 -14.93 -3.76 -1.15
N MET A 61 -14.78 -4.50 -2.24
CA MET A 61 -13.72 -5.50 -2.36
C MET A 61 -12.45 -4.82 -2.85
N ILE A 62 -11.39 -4.94 -2.07
CA ILE A 62 -10.07 -4.47 -2.47
C ILE A 62 -9.30 -5.65 -3.03
N GLU A 63 -8.87 -5.55 -4.27
CA GLU A 63 -8.13 -6.58 -5.00
C GLU A 63 -6.94 -5.97 -5.77
N ASN A 64 -6.22 -6.78 -6.51
CA ASN A 64 -5.00 -6.35 -7.21
C ASN A 64 -3.98 -5.78 -6.23
N ILE A 65 -3.74 -6.53 -5.16
CA ILE A 65 -2.83 -6.15 -4.09
C ILE A 65 -1.75 -7.21 -3.90
N GLU A 66 -0.60 -6.77 -3.43
CA GLU A 66 0.45 -7.64 -2.93
C GLU A 66 1.16 -6.96 -1.78
N GLY A 67 1.92 -7.71 -1.00
CA GLY A 67 2.69 -7.18 0.10
C GLY A 67 4.16 -7.56 -0.03
N ILE A 68 5.04 -6.63 0.33
CA ILE A 68 6.48 -6.85 0.38
C ILE A 68 7.00 -6.40 1.74
N ASN A 69 7.81 -7.23 2.37
CA ASN A 69 8.45 -6.83 3.62
C ASN A 69 9.51 -5.76 3.35
N LEU A 70 9.53 -4.71 4.15
CA LEU A 70 10.48 -3.60 4.01
C LEU A 70 11.93 -4.09 4.09
N ASN A 71 12.20 -5.17 4.81
CA ASN A 71 13.53 -5.75 4.93
C ASN A 71 13.99 -6.45 3.65
N ASP A 72 13.08 -6.78 2.75
CA ASP A 72 13.41 -7.32 1.43
C ASP A 72 13.76 -6.17 0.47
N THR A 73 14.94 -5.63 0.65
CA THR A 73 15.38 -4.42 -0.03
C THR A 73 15.36 -4.55 -1.55
N SER A 74 15.77 -5.69 -2.09
CA SER A 74 15.74 -5.93 -3.54
C SER A 74 14.34 -5.82 -4.12
N SER A 75 13.37 -6.49 -3.48
CA SER A 75 11.98 -6.46 -3.94
C SER A 75 11.38 -5.07 -3.83
N VAL A 76 11.67 -4.37 -2.73
CA VAL A 76 11.21 -2.99 -2.54
C VAL A 76 11.76 -2.09 -3.64
N ASN A 77 13.06 -2.15 -3.90
CA ASN A 77 13.70 -1.32 -4.93
C ASN A 77 13.14 -1.60 -6.32
N ASN A 78 12.91 -2.87 -6.64
CA ASN A 78 12.33 -3.25 -7.94
C ASN A 78 10.92 -2.69 -8.12
N LYS A 79 10.10 -2.75 -7.09
CA LYS A 79 8.74 -2.19 -7.13
C LYS A 79 8.75 -0.68 -7.21
N LEU A 80 9.61 -0.03 -6.46
CA LEU A 80 9.73 1.42 -6.52
C LEU A 80 10.15 1.90 -7.92
N ALA A 81 11.02 1.16 -8.58
CA ALA A 81 11.43 1.49 -9.94
C ALA A 81 10.28 1.40 -10.95
N GLU A 82 9.31 0.50 -10.72
CA GLU A 82 8.14 0.32 -11.58
C GLU A 82 6.98 1.25 -11.20
N ALA A 83 7.00 1.85 -10.03
CA ALA A 83 5.88 2.59 -9.49
C ALA A 83 5.54 3.84 -10.30
N ASP A 84 4.25 4.04 -10.53
CA ASP A 84 3.72 5.29 -11.08
C ASP A 84 3.44 6.28 -9.96
N LEU A 85 3.20 5.79 -8.74
CA LEU A 85 2.86 6.59 -7.58
C LEU A 85 3.41 5.95 -6.32
N ILE A 86 3.94 6.76 -5.41
CA ILE A 86 4.42 6.30 -4.11
C ILE A 86 3.71 7.10 -3.03
N THR A 87 3.11 6.40 -2.07
CA THR A 87 2.40 7.00 -0.95
C THR A 87 2.86 6.39 0.37
N THR A 88 2.54 7.03 1.48
CA THR A 88 2.92 6.52 2.80
C THR A 88 1.91 6.89 3.88
N SER A 89 1.71 5.97 4.82
CA SER A 89 0.97 6.20 6.06
C SER A 89 1.77 5.77 7.29
N VAL A 90 3.09 5.61 7.15
CA VAL A 90 3.94 5.23 8.27
C VAL A 90 4.20 6.40 9.20
N GLY A 91 4.60 6.09 10.44
CA GLY A 91 4.92 7.11 11.42
C GLY A 91 6.16 7.95 11.04
N PRO A 92 6.32 9.14 11.65
CA PRO A 92 7.39 10.08 11.30
C PRO A 92 8.79 9.50 11.36
N LYS A 93 9.04 8.59 12.30
CA LYS A 93 10.38 8.01 12.48
C LYS A 93 10.84 7.17 11.29
N PHE A 94 9.92 6.72 10.44
CA PHE A 94 10.25 5.91 9.26
C PHE A 94 10.32 6.74 7.97
N VAL A 95 9.87 7.97 8.00
CA VAL A 95 9.79 8.83 6.80
C VAL A 95 11.17 9.07 6.21
N GLN A 96 12.17 9.29 7.06
CA GLN A 96 13.54 9.53 6.61
C GLN A 96 14.07 8.37 5.77
N ASP A 97 13.85 7.13 6.22
CA ASP A 97 14.33 5.95 5.51
C ASP A 97 13.61 5.79 4.16
N ILE A 98 12.32 6.08 4.12
CA ILE A 98 11.54 6.05 2.89
C ILE A 98 12.07 7.09 1.90
N PHE A 99 12.32 8.32 2.34
CA PHE A 99 12.86 9.37 1.49
C PHE A 99 14.24 9.02 0.96
N THR A 100 15.08 8.42 1.76
CA THR A 100 16.42 7.98 1.33
C THR A 100 16.31 6.94 0.22
N THR A 101 15.41 5.97 0.36
CA THR A 101 15.17 4.95 -0.65
C THR A 101 14.49 5.54 -1.89
N ALA A 102 13.45 6.33 -1.69
CA ALA A 102 12.64 6.88 -2.77
C ALA A 102 13.31 8.04 -3.52
N SER A 103 14.38 8.63 -2.97
CA SER A 103 15.08 9.73 -3.64
C SER A 103 15.64 9.36 -5.01
N ARG A 104 15.73 8.08 -5.30
CA ARG A 104 16.18 7.56 -6.59
C ARG A 104 15.04 7.41 -7.59
N ILE A 105 13.83 7.80 -7.23
CA ILE A 105 12.61 7.50 -7.98
C ILE A 105 11.79 8.75 -8.23
N LYS A 106 10.91 8.63 -9.18
CA LYS A 106 10.25 9.72 -9.89
C LYS A 106 9.24 10.53 -9.09
N THR A 107 8.47 9.89 -8.21
CA THR A 107 7.29 10.53 -7.62
C THR A 107 7.05 10.03 -6.22
N LEU A 108 7.02 10.94 -5.27
CA LEU A 108 6.68 10.68 -3.88
C LEU A 108 5.55 11.62 -3.49
N LEU A 109 4.48 11.06 -2.96
CA LEU A 109 3.36 11.81 -2.44
C LEU A 109 3.20 11.61 -0.94
#